data_a91c3dacf561c064aea17bad707ec1cd
#
_entry.id   a91c3dacf561c064aea17bad707ec1cd
#
_cell.length_a   1.000
_cell.length_b   1.000
_cell.length_c   1.000
_cell.angle_alpha   90.00
_cell.angle_beta   90.00
_cell.angle_gamma   90.00
#
_symmetry.space_group_name_H-M   'P 1'
#
loop_
_entity.id
_entity.type
_entity.pdbx_description
1 polymer ?
#
loop_
_entity_poly.entity_id
_entity_poly.type
_entity_poly.pdbx_seq_one_letter_code
_entity_poly.pdbx_strand_id
1 'polypeptide(L)'
;MEHLLSDRINNLSTSQTLAMAALARELKSQGKDIISLSLGEPDFNTPDFVKEAAKKAIDENYSQYTPVEGYLELREAICRKLKRDNNLEYKPSQIVVSTGAKQSLYNLAQVLLNDGDEVILPAPFWVSYSEIIKMSGGIPVEVPTSVDNDYKITPAQLEAAITPKTKMIWYSSPCNPSGSVYNRDELTALSAIILKHPNILVISDEIYEHINFSGTFCSIASIPGMYERTVTVNGVAKAFAMTGWRIGYIGAPEFIAKACTKLQGQVTSGANSIAQRATITAVDADPSVLKEMVKAFHSRRDLMIKLFNEIPGIKLNVPEGAFYVFPDVSSYFGKTLRGKTINNADDFSMYLLGEANVATVTGDAFGNPNCIRISYATSEDILTEAMKRIKEALS
;
A
#
# COMPACT_ATOMS: atom_id res chain seq x y z
N MET A 1 21.86 -10.79 -25.79
CA MET A 1 20.43 -10.64 -26.21
C MET A 1 19.66 -9.63 -25.36
N GLU A 2 20.21 -9.14 -24.26
CA GLU A 2 19.57 -8.10 -23.40
C GLU A 2 19.32 -6.78 -24.13
N HIS A 3 20.13 -6.44 -25.15
CA HIS A 3 19.93 -5.28 -26.02
C HIS A 3 18.62 -5.31 -26.85
N LEU A 4 17.89 -6.43 -26.83
CA LEU A 4 16.58 -6.55 -27.46
C LEU A 4 15.42 -6.09 -26.57
N LEU A 5 15.69 -5.86 -25.30
CA LEU A 5 14.71 -5.36 -24.36
C LEU A 5 14.49 -3.86 -24.57
N SER A 6 13.26 -3.41 -24.32
CA SER A 6 12.94 -1.99 -24.41
C SER A 6 13.64 -1.19 -23.29
N ASP A 7 13.96 0.08 -23.57
CA ASP A 7 14.53 0.98 -22.55
C ASP A 7 13.63 1.08 -21.31
N ARG A 8 12.31 0.98 -21.52
CA ARG A 8 11.32 1.01 -20.44
C ARG A 8 11.53 -0.09 -19.41
N ILE A 9 11.81 -1.33 -19.85
CA ILE A 9 12.08 -2.45 -18.92
C ILE A 9 13.49 -2.38 -18.32
N ASN A 10 14.46 -1.89 -19.09
CA ASN A 10 15.83 -1.73 -18.60
C ASN A 10 15.95 -0.66 -17.51
N ASN A 11 15.08 0.36 -17.54
CA ASN A 11 15.03 1.44 -16.55
C ASN A 11 14.14 1.13 -15.35
N LEU A 12 13.50 -0.06 -15.32
CA LEU A 12 12.59 -0.44 -14.22
C LEU A 12 13.36 -1.13 -13.10
N SER A 13 13.18 -0.66 -11.89
CA SER A 13 13.79 -1.26 -10.71
C SER A 13 13.08 -2.54 -10.29
N THR A 14 13.83 -3.55 -9.87
CA THR A 14 13.27 -4.75 -9.26
C THR A 14 12.66 -4.43 -7.90
N SER A 15 11.46 -4.94 -7.62
CA SER A 15 10.83 -4.75 -6.31
C SER A 15 11.66 -5.33 -5.17
N GLN A 16 12.26 -4.47 -4.34
CA GLN A 16 13.08 -4.86 -3.19
C GLN A 16 12.32 -5.76 -2.21
N THR A 17 11.01 -5.53 -2.03
CA THR A 17 10.16 -6.39 -1.21
C THR A 17 10.11 -7.83 -1.73
N LEU A 18 9.95 -8.00 -3.04
CA LEU A 18 9.92 -9.33 -3.67
C LEU A 18 11.30 -9.98 -3.70
N ALA A 19 12.36 -9.20 -3.94
CA ALA A 19 13.73 -9.68 -3.91
C ALA A 19 14.11 -10.21 -2.52
N MET A 20 13.83 -9.45 -1.46
CA MET A 20 14.09 -9.90 -0.09
C MET A 20 13.26 -11.13 0.28
N ALA A 21 12.00 -11.19 -0.14
CA ALA A 21 11.16 -12.37 0.10
C ALA A 21 11.66 -13.62 -0.66
N ALA A 22 12.20 -13.45 -1.87
CA ALA A 22 12.81 -14.55 -2.63
C ALA A 22 14.09 -15.04 -1.95
N LEU A 23 14.97 -14.12 -1.53
CA LEU A 23 16.20 -14.44 -0.80
C LEU A 23 15.91 -15.16 0.53
N ALA A 24 14.91 -14.70 1.29
CA ALA A 24 14.49 -15.36 2.54
C ALA A 24 13.99 -16.79 2.29
N ARG A 25 13.23 -17.02 1.21
CA ARG A 25 12.78 -18.38 0.82
C ARG A 25 13.95 -19.27 0.42
N GLU A 26 14.89 -18.74 -0.33
CA GLU A 26 16.10 -19.47 -0.75
C GLU A 26 16.91 -19.91 0.49
N LEU A 27 17.18 -18.99 1.42
CA LEU A 27 17.92 -19.30 2.65
C LEU A 27 17.19 -20.33 3.51
N LYS A 28 15.84 -20.26 3.59
CA LYS A 28 15.03 -21.31 4.26
C LYS A 28 15.17 -22.69 3.58
N SER A 29 15.19 -22.74 2.26
CA SER A 29 15.37 -24.00 1.51
C SER A 29 16.77 -24.61 1.73
N GLN A 30 17.75 -23.79 2.09
CA GLN A 30 19.09 -24.21 2.50
C GLN A 30 19.19 -24.64 3.99
N GLY A 31 18.05 -24.67 4.70
CA GLY A 31 17.98 -25.10 6.11
C GLY A 31 18.25 -24.01 7.13
N LYS A 32 18.34 -22.73 6.74
CA LYS A 32 18.48 -21.62 7.69
C LYS A 32 17.13 -21.26 8.33
N ASP A 33 17.15 -21.01 9.65
CA ASP A 33 15.97 -20.58 10.41
C ASP A 33 15.72 -19.09 10.25
N ILE A 34 15.20 -18.67 9.07
CA ILE A 34 14.90 -17.27 8.75
C ILE A 34 13.49 -16.89 9.19
N ILE A 35 13.36 -15.83 9.97
CA ILE A 35 12.07 -15.16 10.22
C ILE A 35 11.88 -14.07 9.16
N SER A 36 10.86 -14.21 8.30
CA SER A 36 10.60 -13.23 7.22
C SER A 36 9.53 -12.24 7.65
N LEU A 37 9.92 -10.98 7.84
CA LEU A 37 9.05 -9.84 8.13
C LEU A 37 9.00 -8.86 6.94
N SER A 38 9.31 -9.34 5.73
CA SER A 38 9.42 -8.52 4.52
C SER A 38 8.11 -8.43 3.72
N LEU A 39 7.19 -9.39 3.86
CA LEU A 39 5.96 -9.43 3.06
C LEU A 39 4.82 -8.61 3.67
N GLY A 40 4.07 -7.95 2.82
CA GLY A 40 2.87 -7.19 3.17
C GLY A 40 1.59 -8.00 2.94
N GLU A 41 1.41 -9.10 3.65
CA GLU A 41 0.28 -10.02 3.50
C GLU A 41 -0.31 -10.37 4.87
N PRO A 42 -1.65 -10.25 5.07
CA PRO A 42 -2.28 -10.69 6.31
C PRO A 42 -2.06 -12.19 6.54
N ASP A 43 -1.77 -12.57 7.78
CA ASP A 43 -1.62 -13.97 8.21
C ASP A 43 -2.95 -14.64 8.61
N PHE A 44 -4.05 -14.01 8.23
CA PHE A 44 -5.41 -14.51 8.44
C PHE A 44 -5.92 -15.25 7.20
N ASN A 45 -6.87 -16.14 7.43
CA ASN A 45 -7.61 -16.76 6.33
C ASN A 45 -8.71 -15.81 5.83
N THR A 46 -9.00 -15.90 4.53
CA THR A 46 -10.22 -15.29 3.97
C THR A 46 -11.44 -15.80 4.76
N PRO A 47 -12.35 -14.92 5.20
CA PRO A 47 -13.54 -15.30 5.96
C PRO A 47 -14.37 -16.39 5.26
N ASP A 48 -14.93 -17.34 6.02
CA ASP A 48 -15.64 -18.48 5.47
C ASP A 48 -16.83 -18.08 4.60
N PHE A 49 -17.59 -17.08 5.00
CA PHE A 49 -18.73 -16.58 4.22
C PHE A 49 -18.34 -16.08 2.81
N VAL A 50 -17.11 -15.54 2.66
CA VAL A 50 -16.56 -15.14 1.35
C VAL A 50 -16.15 -16.36 0.54
N LYS A 51 -15.52 -17.35 1.18
CA LYS A 51 -15.15 -18.62 0.53
C LYS A 51 -16.38 -19.39 0.03
N GLU A 52 -17.45 -19.44 0.83
CA GLU A 52 -18.70 -20.08 0.43
C GLU A 52 -19.36 -19.37 -0.77
N ALA A 53 -19.30 -18.05 -0.82
CA ALA A 53 -19.78 -17.29 -1.99
C ALA A 53 -18.97 -17.63 -3.26
N ALA A 54 -17.66 -17.86 -3.13
CA ALA A 54 -16.83 -18.30 -4.27
C ALA A 54 -17.19 -19.71 -4.72
N LYS A 55 -17.36 -20.67 -3.79
CA LYS A 55 -17.80 -22.05 -4.11
C LYS A 55 -19.13 -22.03 -4.85
N LYS A 56 -20.09 -21.27 -4.36
CA LYS A 56 -21.38 -21.07 -5.01
C LYS A 56 -21.22 -20.52 -6.44
N ALA A 57 -20.35 -19.54 -6.64
CA ALA A 57 -20.08 -18.99 -7.96
C ALA A 57 -19.48 -20.04 -8.93
N ILE A 58 -18.65 -20.97 -8.41
CA ILE A 58 -18.14 -22.10 -9.20
C ILE A 58 -19.29 -23.03 -9.60
N ASP A 59 -20.14 -23.41 -8.65
CA ASP A 59 -21.28 -24.33 -8.88
C ASP A 59 -22.31 -23.72 -9.85
N GLU A 60 -22.48 -22.38 -9.82
CA GLU A 60 -23.34 -21.61 -10.72
C GLU A 60 -22.69 -21.30 -12.09
N ASN A 61 -21.50 -21.82 -12.36
CA ASN A 61 -20.78 -21.67 -13.63
C ASN A 61 -20.45 -20.21 -14.02
N TYR A 62 -20.04 -19.36 -13.07
CA TYR A 62 -19.47 -18.05 -13.38
C TYR A 62 -18.07 -18.19 -13.99
N SER A 63 -17.98 -18.72 -15.19
CA SER A 63 -16.72 -19.04 -15.89
C SER A 63 -16.55 -18.31 -17.23
N GLN A 64 -17.48 -17.44 -17.59
CA GLN A 64 -17.42 -16.66 -18.82
C GLN A 64 -16.79 -15.29 -18.60
N TYR A 65 -16.45 -14.60 -19.69
CA TYR A 65 -15.98 -13.21 -19.64
C TYR A 65 -16.98 -12.31 -18.91
N THR A 66 -16.45 -11.42 -18.09
CA THR A 66 -17.23 -10.40 -17.40
C THR A 66 -17.20 -9.08 -18.18
N PRO A 67 -18.10 -8.13 -17.91
CA PRO A 67 -17.90 -6.74 -18.28
C PRO A 67 -16.50 -6.26 -17.82
N VAL A 68 -15.83 -5.45 -18.63
CA VAL A 68 -14.46 -5.01 -18.37
C VAL A 68 -14.35 -4.28 -17.05
N GLU A 69 -15.32 -3.42 -16.76
CA GLU A 69 -15.40 -2.64 -15.52
C GLU A 69 -15.90 -3.45 -14.30
N GLY A 70 -16.23 -4.72 -14.49
CA GLY A 70 -16.79 -5.61 -13.47
C GLY A 70 -18.30 -5.75 -13.52
N TYR A 71 -18.83 -6.81 -12.88
CA TYR A 71 -20.27 -7.03 -12.77
C TYR A 71 -20.99 -5.83 -12.17
N LEU A 72 -22.20 -5.54 -12.68
CA LEU A 72 -23.00 -4.42 -12.18
C LEU A 72 -23.29 -4.57 -10.70
N GLU A 73 -23.64 -5.76 -10.25
CA GLU A 73 -23.96 -6.06 -8.85
C GLU A 73 -22.76 -5.81 -7.92
N LEU A 74 -21.53 -6.10 -8.38
CA LEU A 74 -20.31 -5.78 -7.62
C LEU A 74 -20.08 -4.27 -7.57
N ARG A 75 -20.24 -3.56 -8.67
CA ARG A 75 -20.08 -2.10 -8.70
C ARG A 75 -21.11 -1.40 -7.81
N GLU A 76 -22.36 -1.88 -7.78
CA GLU A 76 -23.41 -1.41 -6.86
C GLU A 76 -23.06 -1.71 -5.40
N ALA A 77 -22.53 -2.91 -5.09
CA ALA A 77 -22.06 -3.26 -3.75
C ALA A 77 -20.91 -2.35 -3.30
N ILE A 78 -19.97 -2.05 -4.19
CA ILE A 78 -18.88 -1.10 -3.91
C ILE A 78 -19.44 0.32 -3.66
N CYS A 79 -20.45 0.77 -4.42
CA CYS A 79 -21.11 2.05 -4.15
C CYS A 79 -21.75 2.08 -2.75
N ARG A 80 -22.45 1.01 -2.34
CA ARG A 80 -23.01 0.87 -0.99
C ARG A 80 -21.93 0.94 0.08
N LYS A 81 -20.82 0.22 -0.12
CA LYS A 81 -19.66 0.22 0.79
C LYS A 81 -19.07 1.63 0.92
N LEU A 82 -18.79 2.31 -0.18
CA LEU A 82 -18.21 3.66 -0.16
C LEU A 82 -19.14 4.68 0.50
N LYS A 83 -20.46 4.51 0.34
CA LYS A 83 -21.43 5.34 1.06
C LYS A 83 -21.45 5.05 2.56
N ARG A 84 -21.46 3.76 2.94
CA ARG A 84 -21.52 3.31 4.35
C ARG A 84 -20.27 3.72 5.13
N ASP A 85 -19.07 3.43 4.55
CA ASP A 85 -17.80 3.52 5.27
C ASP A 85 -17.11 4.87 5.11
N ASN A 86 -17.24 5.51 3.94
CA ASN A 86 -16.50 6.71 3.58
C ASN A 86 -17.38 7.95 3.39
N ASN A 87 -18.71 7.80 3.45
CA ASN A 87 -19.72 8.83 3.12
C ASN A 87 -19.55 9.42 1.71
N LEU A 88 -19.16 8.57 0.74
CA LEU A 88 -18.97 8.94 -0.66
C LEU A 88 -20.05 8.34 -1.54
N GLU A 89 -20.75 9.17 -2.29
CA GLU A 89 -21.83 8.75 -3.18
C GLU A 89 -21.33 8.61 -4.62
N TYR A 90 -21.01 7.39 -5.02
CA TYR A 90 -20.66 7.05 -6.40
C TYR A 90 -21.82 6.37 -7.11
N LYS A 91 -21.85 6.53 -8.44
CA LYS A 91 -22.69 5.74 -9.34
C LYS A 91 -21.89 4.51 -9.82
N PRO A 92 -22.56 3.41 -10.22
CA PRO A 92 -21.85 2.25 -10.78
C PRO A 92 -20.99 2.57 -12.02
N SER A 93 -21.31 3.62 -12.78
CA SER A 93 -20.50 4.10 -13.92
C SER A 93 -19.18 4.77 -13.50
N GLN A 94 -19.02 5.07 -12.23
CA GLN A 94 -17.81 5.66 -11.63
C GLN A 94 -16.91 4.61 -10.96
N ILE A 95 -17.30 3.33 -10.98
CA ILE A 95 -16.56 2.21 -10.38
C ILE A 95 -15.94 1.36 -11.49
N VAL A 96 -14.65 1.03 -11.32
CA VAL A 96 -13.95 0.06 -12.18
C VAL A 96 -13.25 -0.97 -11.30
N VAL A 97 -13.57 -2.24 -11.52
CA VAL A 97 -12.96 -3.38 -10.83
C VAL A 97 -11.79 -3.89 -11.66
N SER A 98 -10.64 -4.09 -11.01
CA SER A 98 -9.38 -4.49 -11.66
C SER A 98 -8.77 -5.71 -10.98
N THR A 99 -7.76 -6.32 -11.60
CA THR A 99 -7.00 -7.46 -11.05
C THR A 99 -6.06 -6.98 -9.94
N GLY A 100 -6.66 -6.61 -8.80
CA GLY A 100 -6.02 -6.00 -7.63
C GLY A 100 -5.79 -4.49 -7.79
N ALA A 101 -5.69 -3.78 -6.67
CA ALA A 101 -5.48 -2.33 -6.64
C ALA A 101 -4.22 -1.89 -7.42
N LYS A 102 -3.18 -2.75 -7.52
CA LYS A 102 -1.99 -2.45 -8.33
C LYS A 102 -2.32 -2.24 -9.81
N GLN A 103 -3.23 -3.04 -10.38
CA GLN A 103 -3.69 -2.80 -11.75
C GLN A 103 -4.49 -1.51 -11.85
N SER A 104 -5.35 -1.21 -10.88
CA SER A 104 -6.07 0.07 -10.85
C SER A 104 -5.12 1.25 -10.89
N LEU A 105 -4.05 1.21 -10.08
CA LEU A 105 -3.02 2.25 -10.03
C LEU A 105 -2.25 2.36 -11.36
N TYR A 106 -1.89 1.23 -11.97
CA TYR A 106 -1.27 1.20 -13.29
C TYR A 106 -2.20 1.81 -14.36
N ASN A 107 -3.46 1.42 -14.37
CA ASN A 107 -4.44 1.98 -15.30
C ASN A 107 -4.55 3.51 -15.16
N LEU A 108 -4.61 4.01 -13.91
CA LEU A 108 -4.68 5.45 -13.63
C LEU A 108 -3.46 6.20 -14.17
N ALA A 109 -2.25 5.69 -13.91
CA ALA A 109 -1.04 6.31 -14.43
C ALA A 109 -1.03 6.34 -15.96
N GLN A 110 -1.40 5.24 -16.61
CA GLN A 110 -1.43 5.13 -18.07
C GLN A 110 -2.47 6.04 -18.75
N VAL A 111 -3.61 6.30 -18.10
CA VAL A 111 -4.67 7.13 -18.70
C VAL A 111 -4.55 8.61 -18.36
N LEU A 112 -3.76 8.98 -17.35
CA LEU A 112 -3.68 10.33 -16.84
C LEU A 112 -2.33 11.04 -17.11
N LEU A 113 -1.23 10.28 -17.31
CA LEU A 113 0.10 10.83 -17.48
C LEU A 113 0.52 10.86 -18.94
N ASN A 114 1.13 11.96 -19.34
CA ASN A 114 1.97 12.08 -20.53
C ASN A 114 3.44 12.13 -20.11
N ASP A 115 4.32 12.00 -21.09
CA ASP A 115 5.77 12.11 -20.86
C ASP A 115 6.11 13.46 -20.25
N GLY A 116 6.76 13.44 -19.10
CA GLY A 116 7.20 14.61 -18.37
C GLY A 116 6.18 15.22 -17.39
N ASP A 117 4.96 14.68 -17.28
CA ASP A 117 4.03 15.07 -16.22
C ASP A 117 4.58 14.66 -14.85
N GLU A 118 4.50 15.55 -13.87
CA GLU A 118 5.01 15.33 -12.53
C GLU A 118 3.94 14.79 -11.58
N VAL A 119 4.34 13.82 -10.75
CA VAL A 119 3.50 13.23 -9.70
C VAL A 119 4.19 13.41 -8.36
N ILE A 120 3.59 14.19 -7.47
CA ILE A 120 4.10 14.37 -6.10
C ILE A 120 3.85 13.08 -5.30
N LEU A 121 4.92 12.54 -4.73
CA LEU A 121 4.93 11.38 -3.84
C LEU A 121 5.46 11.80 -2.46
N PRO A 122 4.60 11.97 -1.44
CA PRO A 122 5.08 12.06 -0.06
C PRO A 122 5.84 10.79 0.32
N ALA A 123 7.12 10.91 0.64
CA ALA A 123 7.94 9.77 1.06
C ALA A 123 7.89 9.66 2.61
N PRO A 124 7.75 8.44 3.18
CA PRO A 124 7.79 7.18 2.43
C PRO A 124 6.48 6.83 1.72
N PHE A 125 6.61 6.08 0.62
CA PHE A 125 5.51 5.63 -0.22
C PHE A 125 5.67 4.15 -0.58
N TRP A 126 4.61 3.49 -1.06
CA TRP A 126 4.72 2.10 -1.50
C TRP A 126 5.60 1.97 -2.74
N VAL A 127 6.57 1.05 -2.67
CA VAL A 127 7.65 0.84 -3.68
C VAL A 127 7.20 0.82 -5.15
N SER A 128 5.94 0.44 -5.41
CA SER A 128 5.46 0.35 -6.79
C SER A 128 4.97 1.67 -7.37
N TYR A 129 4.77 2.72 -6.56
CA TYR A 129 4.23 3.98 -7.09
C TYR A 129 5.21 4.66 -8.04
N SER A 130 6.46 4.86 -7.63
CA SER A 130 7.48 5.49 -8.45
C SER A 130 7.69 4.73 -9.77
N GLU A 131 7.74 3.40 -9.72
CA GLU A 131 7.95 2.58 -10.90
C GLU A 131 6.76 2.60 -11.87
N ILE A 132 5.51 2.59 -11.35
CA ILE A 132 4.30 2.71 -12.16
C ILE A 132 4.25 4.08 -12.85
N ILE A 133 4.62 5.15 -12.15
CA ILE A 133 4.68 6.51 -12.71
C ILE A 133 5.73 6.57 -13.84
N LYS A 134 6.95 6.08 -13.60
CA LYS A 134 8.02 6.02 -14.61
C LYS A 134 7.62 5.20 -15.84
N MET A 135 7.00 4.03 -15.64
CA MET A 135 6.49 3.20 -16.75
C MET A 135 5.46 3.93 -17.62
N SER A 136 4.79 4.91 -17.06
CA SER A 136 3.75 5.70 -17.73
C SER A 136 4.26 7.03 -18.30
N GLY A 137 5.59 7.25 -18.33
CA GLY A 137 6.23 8.46 -18.83
C GLY A 137 6.25 9.62 -17.82
N GLY A 138 5.64 9.45 -16.65
CA GLY A 138 5.63 10.48 -15.59
C GLY A 138 6.93 10.55 -14.81
N ILE A 139 7.09 11.68 -14.11
CA ILE A 139 8.24 11.98 -13.25
C ILE A 139 7.78 11.94 -11.79
N PRO A 140 8.22 10.98 -10.96
CA PRO A 140 7.96 11.00 -9.53
C PRO A 140 8.73 12.14 -8.87
N VAL A 141 8.02 13.04 -8.18
CA VAL A 141 8.57 14.11 -7.36
C VAL A 141 8.46 13.70 -5.90
N GLU A 142 9.52 13.11 -5.39
CA GLU A 142 9.56 12.59 -4.02
C GLU A 142 9.73 13.71 -3.03
N VAL A 143 8.80 13.85 -2.07
CA VAL A 143 8.86 14.85 -1.01
C VAL A 143 9.21 14.16 0.31
N PRO A 144 10.44 14.35 0.81
CA PRO A 144 10.88 13.66 2.02
C PRO A 144 10.11 14.11 3.25
N THR A 145 9.73 13.15 4.08
CA THR A 145 9.18 13.35 5.42
C THR A 145 9.98 12.53 6.44
N SER A 146 9.74 12.76 7.72
CA SER A 146 10.49 12.08 8.78
C SER A 146 9.59 11.55 9.88
N VAL A 147 10.19 10.77 10.78
CA VAL A 147 9.52 10.27 11.98
C VAL A 147 8.99 11.40 12.88
N ASP A 148 9.65 12.56 12.87
CA ASP A 148 9.30 13.69 13.74
C ASP A 148 7.93 14.33 13.37
N ASN A 149 7.46 14.15 12.13
CA ASN A 149 6.13 14.56 11.68
C ASN A 149 5.26 13.36 11.26
N ASP A 150 5.47 12.20 11.87
CA ASP A 150 4.71 10.97 11.61
C ASP A 150 4.73 10.56 10.14
N TYR A 151 5.83 10.84 9.43
CA TYR A 151 5.97 10.55 7.99
C TYR A 151 4.83 11.12 7.12
N LYS A 152 4.28 12.26 7.49
CA LYS A 152 3.22 12.96 6.77
C LYS A 152 3.75 14.22 6.09
N ILE A 153 3.30 14.50 4.87
CA ILE A 153 3.61 15.76 4.19
C ILE A 153 2.84 16.91 4.84
N THR A 154 3.49 18.05 5.01
CA THR A 154 2.85 19.28 5.47
C THR A 154 2.29 20.10 4.30
N PRO A 155 1.31 20.99 4.53
CA PRO A 155 0.82 21.91 3.49
C PRO A 155 1.93 22.74 2.86
N ALA A 156 2.92 23.21 3.65
CA ALA A 156 4.04 23.99 3.16
C ALA A 156 4.96 23.18 2.23
N GLN A 157 5.26 21.93 2.58
CA GLN A 157 6.03 21.03 1.72
C GLN A 157 5.29 20.71 0.43
N LEU A 158 3.97 20.48 0.52
CA LEU A 158 3.14 20.25 -0.66
C LEU A 158 3.15 21.45 -1.59
N GLU A 159 2.90 22.67 -1.07
CA GLU A 159 2.89 23.91 -1.86
C GLU A 159 4.25 24.15 -2.55
N ALA A 160 5.35 23.90 -1.84
CA ALA A 160 6.71 24.04 -2.38
C ALA A 160 7.05 23.02 -3.48
N ALA A 161 6.42 21.84 -3.48
CA ALA A 161 6.66 20.80 -4.47
C ALA A 161 5.84 20.97 -5.75
N ILE A 162 4.79 21.82 -5.74
CA ILE A 162 3.93 22.03 -6.90
C ILE A 162 4.64 22.88 -7.95
N THR A 163 4.65 22.40 -9.18
CA THR A 163 5.17 23.10 -10.37
C THR A 163 4.08 23.20 -11.45
N PRO A 164 4.29 23.94 -12.54
CA PRO A 164 3.37 23.94 -13.70
C PRO A 164 3.21 22.58 -14.38
N LYS A 165 4.11 21.61 -14.13
CA LYS A 165 4.07 20.23 -14.64
C LYS A 165 3.36 19.26 -13.71
N THR A 166 3.06 19.67 -12.48
CA THR A 166 2.41 18.80 -11.50
C THR A 166 1.01 18.42 -11.97
N LYS A 167 0.81 17.14 -12.17
CA LYS A 167 -0.44 16.54 -12.65
C LYS A 167 -1.21 15.87 -11.54
N MET A 168 -0.51 15.19 -10.63
CA MET A 168 -1.13 14.39 -9.57
C MET A 168 -0.35 14.50 -8.26
N ILE A 169 -1.10 14.25 -7.17
CA ILE A 169 -0.56 13.89 -5.86
C ILE A 169 -1.01 12.46 -5.61
N TRP A 170 -0.08 11.59 -5.21
CA TRP A 170 -0.35 10.18 -5.02
C TRP A 170 0.16 9.70 -3.67
N TYR A 171 -0.72 9.27 -2.79
CA TYR A 171 -0.38 8.82 -1.45
C TYR A 171 -1.26 7.67 -0.99
N SER A 172 -0.88 7.02 0.12
CA SER A 172 -1.72 6.03 0.81
C SER A 172 -2.01 6.45 2.26
N SER A 173 -3.23 6.18 2.70
CA SER A 173 -3.65 6.35 4.10
C SER A 173 -4.69 5.28 4.42
N PRO A 174 -4.43 4.41 5.41
CA PRO A 174 -3.17 4.20 6.15
C PRO A 174 -1.99 3.85 5.25
N CYS A 175 -0.81 4.31 5.61
CA CYS A 175 0.37 4.26 4.76
C CYS A 175 1.12 2.91 4.84
N ASN A 176 1.51 2.39 3.71
CA ASN A 176 2.59 1.43 3.57
C ASN A 176 3.83 2.19 3.04
N PRO A 177 4.90 2.39 3.86
CA PRO A 177 5.35 1.52 4.94
C PRO A 177 5.14 2.03 6.38
N SER A 178 4.77 3.30 6.60
CA SER A 178 4.89 3.94 7.92
C SER A 178 3.74 3.60 8.90
N GLY A 179 2.62 3.11 8.39
CA GLY A 179 1.39 2.94 9.18
C GLY A 179 0.72 4.24 9.61
N SER A 180 1.21 5.38 9.12
CA SER A 180 0.64 6.71 9.41
C SER A 180 -0.74 6.86 8.78
N VAL A 181 -1.62 7.57 9.46
CA VAL A 181 -2.99 7.85 9.01
C VAL A 181 -3.22 9.36 9.02
N TYR A 182 -3.64 9.90 7.90
CA TYR A 182 -4.04 11.31 7.84
C TYR A 182 -5.42 11.49 8.48
N ASN A 183 -5.52 12.41 9.44
CA ASN A 183 -6.79 12.80 10.01
C ASN A 183 -7.51 13.85 9.15
N ARG A 184 -8.78 14.18 9.51
CA ARG A 184 -9.61 15.12 8.75
C ARG A 184 -8.99 16.52 8.67
N ASP A 185 -8.37 17.02 9.75
CA ASP A 185 -7.82 18.38 9.77
C ASP A 185 -6.58 18.47 8.89
N GLU A 186 -5.70 17.48 8.92
CA GLU A 186 -4.54 17.37 8.04
C GLU A 186 -4.98 17.30 6.56
N LEU A 187 -5.96 16.45 6.23
CA LEU A 187 -6.50 16.35 4.86
C LEU A 187 -7.18 17.66 4.43
N THR A 188 -7.86 18.36 5.33
CA THR A 188 -8.47 19.67 5.04
C THR A 188 -7.41 20.71 4.71
N ALA A 189 -6.31 20.73 5.48
CA ALA A 189 -5.19 21.65 5.25
C ALA A 189 -4.47 21.37 3.91
N LEU A 190 -4.25 20.10 3.57
CA LEU A 190 -3.69 19.70 2.27
C LEU A 190 -4.65 20.06 1.12
N SER A 191 -5.95 19.80 1.30
CA SER A 191 -7.00 20.12 0.32
C SER A 191 -7.05 21.62 0.00
N ALA A 192 -6.84 22.50 1.00
CA ALA A 192 -6.80 23.94 0.80
C ALA A 192 -5.68 24.38 -0.15
N ILE A 193 -4.55 23.65 -0.18
CA ILE A 193 -3.48 23.88 -1.14
C ILE A 193 -3.88 23.34 -2.52
N ILE A 194 -4.35 22.09 -2.58
CA ILE A 194 -4.72 21.42 -3.85
C ILE A 194 -5.78 22.21 -4.60
N LEU A 195 -6.75 22.76 -3.89
CA LEU A 195 -7.87 23.53 -4.49
C LEU A 195 -7.43 24.83 -5.18
N LYS A 196 -6.25 25.38 -4.85
CA LYS A 196 -5.67 26.50 -5.57
C LYS A 196 -5.20 26.11 -6.99
N HIS A 197 -5.02 24.81 -7.26
CA HIS A 197 -4.45 24.27 -8.49
C HIS A 197 -5.49 23.42 -9.24
N PRO A 198 -6.28 24.00 -10.16
CA PRO A 198 -7.44 23.33 -10.76
C PRO A 198 -7.13 22.06 -11.57
N ASN A 199 -5.91 21.87 -12.00
CA ASN A 199 -5.49 20.75 -12.85
C ASN A 199 -4.87 19.56 -12.09
N ILE A 200 -4.72 19.68 -10.76
CA ILE A 200 -4.13 18.61 -9.94
C ILE A 200 -5.21 17.64 -9.51
N LEU A 201 -4.97 16.35 -9.75
CA LEU A 201 -5.77 15.23 -9.27
C LEU A 201 -5.10 14.58 -8.06
N VAL A 202 -5.90 13.94 -7.22
CA VAL A 202 -5.42 13.15 -6.09
C VAL A 202 -5.72 11.67 -6.32
N ILE A 203 -4.70 10.84 -6.22
CA ILE A 203 -4.84 9.38 -6.16
C ILE A 203 -4.67 8.98 -4.69
N SER A 204 -5.78 8.61 -4.05
CA SER A 204 -5.83 8.19 -2.66
C SER A 204 -5.93 6.67 -2.58
N ASP A 205 -4.83 6.01 -2.23
CA ASP A 205 -4.82 4.56 -2.00
C ASP A 205 -5.25 4.27 -0.56
N GLU A 206 -6.48 3.78 -0.43
CA GLU A 206 -7.16 3.53 0.85
C GLU A 206 -7.28 2.02 1.16
N ILE A 207 -6.40 1.20 0.57
CA ILE A 207 -6.47 -0.27 0.67
C ILE A 207 -6.41 -0.79 2.13
N TYR A 208 -5.89 0.02 3.06
CA TYR A 208 -5.78 -0.31 4.48
C TYR A 208 -6.84 0.36 5.36
N GLU A 209 -7.87 1.02 4.81
CA GLU A 209 -8.84 1.81 5.58
C GLU A 209 -9.48 1.07 6.77
N HIS A 210 -9.72 -0.25 6.63
CA HIS A 210 -10.29 -1.07 7.71
C HIS A 210 -9.25 -1.57 8.72
N ILE A 211 -7.96 -1.49 8.41
CA ILE A 211 -6.88 -1.77 9.35
C ILE A 211 -6.39 -0.43 9.89
N ASN A 212 -7.23 0.17 10.70
CA ASN A 212 -7.08 1.50 11.26
C ASN A 212 -7.35 1.45 12.77
N PHE A 213 -6.40 1.92 13.56
CA PHE A 213 -6.42 1.88 15.02
C PHE A 213 -6.81 3.24 15.63
N SER A 214 -6.87 4.32 14.84
CA SER A 214 -7.27 5.65 15.31
C SER A 214 -8.77 5.78 15.60
N GLY A 215 -9.56 4.78 15.17
CA GLY A 215 -11.02 4.73 15.36
C GLY A 215 -11.82 5.49 14.31
N THR A 216 -11.24 6.43 13.59
CA THR A 216 -11.92 7.18 12.52
C THR A 216 -11.05 7.22 11.26
N PHE A 217 -11.61 6.78 10.15
CA PHE A 217 -10.99 6.93 8.84
C PHE A 217 -11.61 8.12 8.10
N CYS A 218 -10.80 8.91 7.42
CA CYS A 218 -11.25 10.01 6.58
C CYS A 218 -10.66 9.86 5.17
N SER A 219 -11.53 9.70 4.17
CA SER A 219 -11.11 9.81 2.76
C SER A 219 -11.00 11.29 2.38
N ILE A 220 -9.94 11.67 1.67
CA ILE A 220 -9.79 13.04 1.16
C ILE A 220 -10.91 13.40 0.18
N ALA A 221 -11.50 12.41 -0.52
CA ALA A 221 -12.65 12.63 -1.38
C ALA A 221 -13.88 13.16 -0.63
N SER A 222 -13.96 12.94 0.70
CA SER A 222 -15.05 13.46 1.55
C SER A 222 -14.85 14.91 2.00
N ILE A 223 -13.70 15.52 1.74
CA ILE A 223 -13.43 16.93 2.03
C ILE A 223 -14.12 17.79 0.96
N PRO A 224 -14.81 18.88 1.35
CA PRO A 224 -15.50 19.75 0.40
C PRO A 224 -14.61 20.22 -0.75
N GLY A 225 -15.08 20.03 -1.99
CA GLY A 225 -14.37 20.40 -3.21
C GLY A 225 -13.39 19.33 -3.73
N MET A 226 -13.14 18.23 -2.98
CA MET A 226 -12.17 17.21 -3.38
C MET A 226 -12.79 16.03 -4.15
N TYR A 227 -14.08 15.80 -4.06
CA TYR A 227 -14.75 14.63 -4.67
C TYR A 227 -14.44 14.51 -6.17
N GLU A 228 -14.63 15.58 -6.94
CA GLU A 228 -14.42 15.60 -8.41
C GLU A 228 -12.93 15.59 -8.81
N ARG A 229 -12.02 15.64 -7.84
CA ARG A 229 -10.56 15.70 -8.05
C ARG A 229 -9.84 14.50 -7.47
N THR A 230 -10.57 13.58 -6.84
CA THR A 230 -9.98 12.43 -6.18
C THR A 230 -10.38 11.15 -6.89
N VAL A 231 -9.42 10.27 -7.07
CA VAL A 231 -9.66 8.87 -7.36
C VAL A 231 -9.35 8.09 -6.10
N THR A 232 -10.36 7.47 -5.53
CA THR A 232 -10.24 6.54 -4.41
C THR A 232 -9.88 5.15 -4.95
N VAL A 233 -8.73 4.61 -4.54
CA VAL A 233 -8.29 3.26 -4.88
C VAL A 233 -8.44 2.37 -3.66
N ASN A 234 -9.05 1.21 -3.83
CA ASN A 234 -9.30 0.30 -2.71
C ASN A 234 -9.40 -1.16 -3.21
N GLY A 235 -9.75 -2.07 -2.31
CA GLY A 235 -9.92 -3.49 -2.62
C GLY A 235 -10.11 -4.35 -1.37
N VAL A 236 -10.25 -5.65 -1.58
CA VAL A 236 -10.51 -6.62 -0.50
C VAL A 236 -9.26 -7.36 -0.03
N ALA A 237 -8.11 -7.10 -0.66
CA ALA A 237 -6.88 -7.86 -0.46
C ALA A 237 -6.38 -7.84 1.00
N LYS A 238 -6.52 -6.71 1.70
CA LYS A 238 -5.98 -6.51 3.05
C LYS A 238 -7.00 -6.79 4.14
N ALA A 239 -8.13 -6.10 4.10
CA ALA A 239 -9.19 -6.24 5.09
C ALA A 239 -9.76 -7.67 5.17
N PHE A 240 -9.89 -8.35 4.04
CA PHE A 240 -10.50 -9.68 3.98
C PHE A 240 -9.49 -10.81 3.72
N ALA A 241 -8.18 -10.53 3.87
CA ALA A 241 -7.10 -11.52 3.62
C ALA A 241 -7.25 -12.21 2.25
N MET A 242 -7.48 -11.43 1.20
CA MET A 242 -7.76 -11.88 -0.17
C MET A 242 -6.66 -11.46 -1.15
N THR A 243 -5.41 -11.44 -0.73
CA THR A 243 -4.29 -10.99 -1.57
C THR A 243 -4.15 -11.79 -2.86
N GLY A 244 -4.32 -13.10 -2.80
CA GLY A 244 -4.27 -14.03 -3.93
C GLY A 244 -5.51 -14.01 -4.83
N TRP A 245 -6.63 -13.43 -4.40
CA TRP A 245 -7.87 -13.36 -5.18
C TRP A 245 -7.83 -12.29 -6.27
N ARG A 246 -6.94 -11.32 -6.13
CA ARG A 246 -6.66 -10.27 -7.12
C ARG A 246 -7.88 -9.40 -7.47
N ILE A 247 -8.56 -8.85 -6.50
CA ILE A 247 -9.63 -7.85 -6.70
C ILE A 247 -9.26 -6.54 -6.03
N GLY A 248 -9.26 -5.48 -6.82
CA GLY A 248 -9.20 -4.08 -6.43
C GLY A 248 -10.17 -3.26 -7.26
N TYR A 249 -10.41 -2.03 -6.88
CA TYR A 249 -11.32 -1.15 -7.58
C TYR A 249 -10.97 0.32 -7.39
N ILE A 250 -11.53 1.16 -8.24
CA ILE A 250 -11.53 2.61 -8.08
C ILE A 250 -12.95 3.14 -7.97
N GLY A 251 -13.11 4.23 -7.19
CA GLY A 251 -14.20 5.20 -7.31
C GLY A 251 -13.62 6.50 -7.84
N ALA A 252 -14.11 6.97 -9.00
CA ALA A 252 -13.50 8.07 -9.73
C ALA A 252 -14.52 8.95 -10.45
N PRO A 253 -14.17 10.18 -10.86
CA PRO A 253 -14.93 10.91 -11.86
C PRO A 253 -15.20 10.04 -13.09
N GLU A 254 -16.40 10.12 -13.65
CA GLU A 254 -16.86 9.16 -14.66
C GLU A 254 -15.98 9.13 -15.92
N PHE A 255 -15.40 10.26 -16.32
CA PHE A 255 -14.49 10.31 -17.47
C PHE A 255 -13.20 9.52 -17.23
N ILE A 256 -12.68 9.50 -16.00
CA ILE A 256 -11.51 8.69 -15.58
C ILE A 256 -11.89 7.20 -15.57
N ALA A 257 -13.04 6.87 -14.98
CA ALA A 257 -13.53 5.49 -14.94
C ALA A 257 -13.68 4.91 -16.36
N LYS A 258 -14.28 5.67 -17.29
CA LYS A 258 -14.40 5.29 -18.71
C LYS A 258 -13.03 5.10 -19.38
N ALA A 259 -12.06 5.98 -19.11
CA ALA A 259 -10.71 5.85 -19.67
C ALA A 259 -10.01 4.60 -19.14
N CYS A 260 -10.10 4.32 -17.82
CA CYS A 260 -9.56 3.10 -17.22
C CYS A 260 -10.21 1.83 -17.77
N THR A 261 -11.54 1.82 -17.96
CA THR A 261 -12.26 0.70 -18.59
C THR A 261 -11.76 0.47 -20.03
N LYS A 262 -11.59 1.55 -20.81
CA LYS A 262 -11.07 1.47 -22.18
C LYS A 262 -9.67 0.85 -22.21
N LEU A 263 -8.77 1.29 -21.36
CA LEU A 263 -7.41 0.75 -21.27
C LEU A 263 -7.43 -0.71 -20.81
N GLN A 264 -8.14 -1.00 -19.72
CA GLN A 264 -8.23 -2.37 -19.15
C GLN A 264 -8.76 -3.38 -20.18
N GLY A 265 -9.71 -2.98 -21.04
CA GLY A 265 -10.23 -3.80 -22.13
C GLY A 265 -9.17 -4.21 -23.14
N GLN A 266 -8.08 -3.44 -23.30
CA GLN A 266 -6.97 -3.76 -24.20
C GLN A 266 -5.85 -4.55 -23.52
N VAL A 267 -5.81 -4.56 -22.16
CA VAL A 267 -4.70 -5.16 -21.40
C VAL A 267 -5.08 -6.51 -20.81
N THR A 268 -6.14 -6.56 -20.00
CA THR A 268 -6.50 -7.78 -19.24
C THR A 268 -7.95 -8.21 -19.43
N SER A 269 -8.81 -7.37 -20.01
CA SER A 269 -10.28 -7.51 -19.95
C SER A 269 -10.78 -7.44 -18.50
N GLY A 270 -11.91 -8.08 -18.18
CA GLY A 270 -12.48 -8.07 -16.84
C GLY A 270 -11.68 -8.90 -15.83
N ALA A 271 -11.80 -8.56 -14.56
CA ALA A 271 -11.22 -9.34 -13.46
C ALA A 271 -11.90 -10.71 -13.33
N ASN A 272 -11.27 -11.63 -12.59
CA ASN A 272 -11.78 -12.99 -12.37
C ASN A 272 -13.24 -13.00 -11.88
N SER A 273 -14.11 -13.71 -12.58
CA SER A 273 -15.56 -13.73 -12.36
C SER A 273 -15.94 -14.29 -10.98
N ILE A 274 -15.33 -15.41 -10.56
CA ILE A 274 -15.57 -16.05 -9.28
C ILE A 274 -15.15 -15.14 -8.12
N ALA A 275 -13.97 -14.53 -8.24
CA ALA A 275 -13.47 -13.58 -7.25
C ALA A 275 -14.36 -12.34 -7.16
N GLN A 276 -14.91 -11.85 -8.26
CA GLN A 276 -15.88 -10.75 -8.26
C GLN A 276 -17.16 -11.11 -7.50
N ARG A 277 -17.71 -12.32 -7.74
CA ARG A 277 -18.92 -12.80 -7.02
C ARG A 277 -18.69 -12.90 -5.52
N ALA A 278 -17.55 -13.47 -5.10
CA ALA A 278 -17.17 -13.52 -3.69
C ALA A 278 -16.96 -12.13 -3.07
N THR A 279 -16.41 -11.19 -3.85
CA THR A 279 -16.16 -9.83 -3.39
C THR A 279 -17.45 -9.06 -3.07
N ILE A 280 -18.57 -9.33 -3.76
CA ILE A 280 -19.88 -8.74 -3.43
C ILE A 280 -20.20 -9.01 -1.96
N THR A 281 -20.08 -10.27 -1.53
CA THR A 281 -20.36 -10.68 -0.16
C THR A 281 -19.39 -10.02 0.84
N ALA A 282 -18.12 -9.87 0.47
CA ALA A 282 -17.12 -9.22 1.31
C ALA A 282 -17.43 -7.73 1.54
N VAL A 283 -17.68 -6.96 0.47
CA VAL A 283 -17.89 -5.50 0.58
C VAL A 283 -19.26 -5.12 1.15
N ASP A 284 -20.27 -5.97 0.98
CA ASP A 284 -21.61 -5.78 1.58
C ASP A 284 -21.64 -6.18 3.08
N ALA A 285 -20.65 -6.94 3.56
CA ALA A 285 -20.59 -7.34 4.97
C ALA A 285 -20.45 -6.12 5.89
N ASP A 286 -21.03 -6.22 7.08
CA ASP A 286 -20.81 -5.22 8.13
C ASP A 286 -19.31 -5.22 8.53
N PRO A 287 -18.64 -4.07 8.63
CA PRO A 287 -17.24 -4.00 9.00
C PRO A 287 -16.87 -4.66 10.34
N SER A 288 -17.84 -4.91 11.22
CA SER A 288 -17.62 -5.60 12.49
C SER A 288 -17.07 -7.03 12.32
N VAL A 289 -17.26 -7.66 11.16
CA VAL A 289 -16.67 -8.98 10.85
C VAL A 289 -15.13 -8.95 10.83
N LEU A 290 -14.51 -7.77 10.72
CA LEU A 290 -13.07 -7.56 10.70
C LEU A 290 -12.49 -7.26 12.10
N LYS A 291 -13.34 -7.09 13.11
CA LYS A 291 -12.97 -6.60 14.44
C LYS A 291 -11.85 -7.42 15.10
N GLU A 292 -11.93 -8.75 15.03
CA GLU A 292 -10.92 -9.61 15.67
C GLU A 292 -9.56 -9.50 14.97
N MET A 293 -9.54 -9.42 13.65
CA MET A 293 -8.30 -9.21 12.89
C MET A 293 -7.68 -7.83 13.21
N VAL A 294 -8.49 -6.77 13.22
CA VAL A 294 -8.03 -5.41 13.53
C VAL A 294 -7.50 -5.35 14.97
N LYS A 295 -8.17 -5.99 15.93
CA LYS A 295 -7.73 -6.08 17.33
C LYS A 295 -6.38 -6.81 17.43
N ALA A 296 -6.19 -7.91 16.70
CA ALA A 296 -4.93 -8.64 16.70
C ALA A 296 -3.79 -7.80 16.12
N PHE A 297 -4.02 -7.07 15.01
CA PHE A 297 -3.02 -6.16 14.46
C PHE A 297 -2.70 -5.01 15.42
N HIS A 298 -3.69 -4.49 16.13
CA HIS A 298 -3.48 -3.45 17.14
C HIS A 298 -2.58 -3.95 18.28
N SER A 299 -2.86 -5.14 18.83
CA SER A 299 -2.01 -5.77 19.86
C SER A 299 -0.57 -5.96 19.39
N ARG A 300 -0.40 -6.47 18.18
CA ARG A 300 0.93 -6.68 17.57
C ARG A 300 1.67 -5.35 17.33
N ARG A 301 0.97 -4.29 16.92
CA ARG A 301 1.53 -2.95 16.82
C ARG A 301 2.10 -2.48 18.18
N ASP A 302 1.32 -2.62 19.25
CA ASP A 302 1.72 -2.21 20.60
C ASP A 302 2.92 -3.03 21.08
N LEU A 303 2.93 -4.33 20.81
CA LEU A 303 4.06 -5.20 21.08
C LEU A 303 5.32 -4.73 20.34
N MET A 304 5.22 -4.43 19.04
CA MET A 304 6.37 -3.97 18.25
C MET A 304 6.92 -2.65 18.78
N ILE A 305 6.06 -1.68 19.12
CA ILE A 305 6.49 -0.41 19.70
C ILE A 305 7.24 -0.66 21.01
N LYS A 306 6.70 -1.50 21.90
CA LYS A 306 7.35 -1.84 23.16
C LYS A 306 8.73 -2.43 22.93
N LEU A 307 8.86 -3.40 22.02
CA LEU A 307 10.11 -4.10 21.76
C LEU A 307 11.17 -3.19 21.09
N PHE A 308 10.75 -2.30 20.18
CA PHE A 308 11.65 -1.32 19.56
C PHE A 308 12.17 -0.28 20.56
N ASN A 309 11.35 0.14 21.53
CA ASN A 309 11.77 1.08 22.57
C ASN A 309 12.88 0.52 23.49
N GLU A 310 13.11 -0.80 23.45
CA GLU A 310 14.21 -1.46 24.15
C GLU A 310 15.54 -1.45 23.35
N ILE A 311 15.53 -1.00 22.09
CA ILE A 311 16.72 -0.97 21.23
C ILE A 311 17.24 0.48 21.13
N PRO A 312 18.42 0.78 21.72
CA PRO A 312 18.94 2.13 21.73
C PRO A 312 19.19 2.69 20.31
N GLY A 313 18.86 3.95 20.11
CA GLY A 313 19.17 4.68 18.88
C GLY A 313 18.18 4.51 17.74
N ILE A 314 17.19 3.63 17.86
CA ILE A 314 16.10 3.51 16.88
C ILE A 314 15.01 4.52 17.24
N LYS A 315 14.51 5.25 16.22
CA LYS A 315 13.33 6.11 16.36
C LYS A 315 12.16 5.49 15.61
N LEU A 316 10.97 5.56 16.18
CA LEU A 316 9.76 4.98 15.62
C LEU A 316 8.57 5.90 15.88
N ASN A 317 7.71 6.09 14.87
CA ASN A 317 6.39 6.67 15.07
C ASN A 317 5.44 5.63 15.69
N VAL A 318 4.26 6.05 16.08
CA VAL A 318 3.17 5.15 16.50
C VAL A 318 2.26 4.91 15.29
N PRO A 319 2.38 3.77 14.60
CA PRO A 319 1.49 3.48 13.48
C PRO A 319 0.03 3.46 13.89
N GLU A 320 -0.81 4.21 13.21
CA GLU A 320 -2.25 4.24 13.47
C GLU A 320 -3.05 3.34 12.53
N GLY A 321 -2.37 2.68 11.57
CA GLY A 321 -3.02 1.73 10.67
C GLY A 321 -2.04 0.84 9.92
N ALA A 322 -2.57 0.06 8.98
CA ALA A 322 -1.86 -1.01 8.27
C ALA A 322 -1.27 -2.07 9.24
N PHE A 323 -0.21 -2.77 8.84
CA PHE A 323 0.48 -3.76 9.68
C PHE A 323 2.01 -3.69 9.50
N TYR A 324 2.54 -2.46 9.51
CA TYR A 324 3.97 -2.19 9.36
C TYR A 324 4.47 -1.25 10.44
N VAL A 325 5.75 -1.41 10.78
CA VAL A 325 6.57 -0.40 11.45
C VAL A 325 7.68 0.03 10.49
N PHE A 326 8.07 1.31 10.60
CA PHE A 326 9.08 1.92 9.72
C PHE A 326 10.12 2.69 10.54
N PRO A 327 10.93 1.96 11.37
CA PRO A 327 11.91 2.57 12.24
C PRO A 327 13.03 3.25 11.46
N ASP A 328 13.42 4.45 11.93
CA ASP A 328 14.66 5.12 11.54
C ASP A 328 15.82 4.44 12.26
N VAL A 329 16.76 3.91 11.47
CA VAL A 329 17.93 3.15 11.91
C VAL A 329 19.25 3.89 11.62
N SER A 330 19.17 5.15 11.20
CA SER A 330 20.32 5.96 10.79
C SER A 330 21.39 6.12 11.87
N SER A 331 21.02 5.99 13.16
CA SER A 331 21.96 6.00 14.28
C SER A 331 22.99 4.87 14.25
N TYR A 332 22.76 3.85 13.44
CA TYR A 332 23.69 2.72 13.22
C TYR A 332 24.62 2.93 12.03
N PHE A 333 24.41 3.94 11.21
CA PHE A 333 25.26 4.22 10.07
C PHE A 333 26.66 4.65 10.52
N GLY A 334 27.69 4.13 9.86
CA GLY A 334 29.08 4.29 10.22
C GLY A 334 29.58 3.38 11.34
N LYS A 335 28.69 2.61 12.00
CA LYS A 335 29.08 1.67 13.05
C LYS A 335 29.54 0.33 12.46
N THR A 336 30.51 -0.27 13.12
CA THR A 336 30.95 -1.64 12.84
C THR A 336 30.45 -2.58 13.95
N LEU A 337 29.57 -3.49 13.58
CA LEU A 337 28.98 -4.50 14.47
C LEU A 337 29.43 -5.89 13.98
N ARG A 338 30.00 -6.71 14.88
CA ARG A 338 30.49 -8.07 14.55
C ARG A 338 31.40 -8.10 13.31
N GLY A 339 32.22 -7.07 13.13
CA GLY A 339 33.16 -6.95 11.99
C GLY A 339 32.52 -6.50 10.67
N LYS A 340 31.24 -6.13 10.63
CA LYS A 340 30.54 -5.61 9.46
C LYS A 340 30.21 -4.13 9.68
N THR A 341 30.62 -3.28 8.76
CA THR A 341 30.28 -1.85 8.78
C THR A 341 28.94 -1.62 8.10
N ILE A 342 28.06 -0.87 8.76
CA ILE A 342 26.71 -0.52 8.30
C ILE A 342 26.75 0.90 7.76
N ASN A 343 26.67 1.09 6.46
CA ASN A 343 26.76 2.42 5.85
C ASN A 343 25.40 3.06 5.54
N ASN A 344 24.37 2.24 5.38
CA ASN A 344 23.02 2.64 4.97
C ASN A 344 21.97 1.61 5.41
N ALA A 345 20.69 1.84 5.08
CA ALA A 345 19.60 0.95 5.46
C ALA A 345 19.63 -0.41 4.73
N ASP A 346 20.23 -0.47 3.54
CA ASP A 346 20.38 -1.75 2.83
C ASP A 346 21.41 -2.63 3.56
N ASP A 347 22.59 -2.08 3.88
CA ASP A 347 23.59 -2.77 4.71
C ASP A 347 22.97 -3.23 6.05
N PHE A 348 22.13 -2.39 6.67
CA PHE A 348 21.45 -2.74 7.92
C PHE A 348 20.47 -3.90 7.73
N SER A 349 19.65 -3.89 6.67
CA SER A 349 18.72 -4.98 6.36
C SER A 349 19.46 -6.28 6.05
N MET A 350 20.56 -6.21 5.30
CA MET A 350 21.39 -7.38 5.00
C MET A 350 22.16 -7.87 6.24
N TYR A 351 22.56 -6.97 7.12
CA TYR A 351 23.16 -7.31 8.41
C TYR A 351 22.18 -8.10 9.27
N LEU A 352 20.93 -7.63 9.40
CA LEU A 352 19.88 -8.34 10.14
C LEU A 352 19.56 -9.71 9.55
N LEU A 353 19.56 -9.82 8.23
CA LEU A 353 19.36 -11.11 7.55
C LEU A 353 20.49 -12.08 7.86
N GLY A 354 21.75 -11.61 7.86
CA GLY A 354 22.93 -12.45 8.08
C GLY A 354 23.19 -12.80 9.52
N GLU A 355 23.04 -11.87 10.47
CA GLU A 355 23.41 -12.01 11.87
C GLU A 355 22.25 -12.34 12.81
N ALA A 356 21.05 -11.86 12.48
CA ALA A 356 19.82 -12.12 13.25
C ALA A 356 18.92 -13.19 12.60
N ASN A 357 19.19 -13.59 11.37
CA ASN A 357 18.28 -14.43 10.57
C ASN A 357 16.86 -13.83 10.45
N VAL A 358 16.77 -12.50 10.36
CA VAL A 358 15.51 -11.77 10.20
C VAL A 358 15.52 -10.98 8.91
N ALA A 359 14.57 -11.25 8.02
CA ALA A 359 14.43 -10.54 6.74
C ALA A 359 13.51 -9.32 6.90
N THR A 360 14.04 -8.13 6.62
CA THR A 360 13.35 -6.83 6.60
C THR A 360 13.48 -6.21 5.20
N VAL A 361 12.89 -5.04 4.95
CA VAL A 361 13.05 -4.36 3.65
C VAL A 361 13.70 -3.00 3.88
N THR A 362 14.72 -2.67 3.08
CA THR A 362 15.38 -1.36 3.10
C THR A 362 14.38 -0.23 2.84
N GLY A 363 14.54 0.88 3.56
CA GLY A 363 13.70 2.07 3.42
C GLY A 363 13.93 2.84 2.12
N ASP A 364 15.08 2.66 1.50
CA ASP A 364 15.43 3.22 0.20
C ASP A 364 14.37 2.91 -0.86
N ALA A 365 13.87 1.67 -0.85
CA ALA A 365 12.79 1.22 -1.73
C ALA A 365 11.48 1.99 -1.56
N PHE A 366 11.31 2.70 -0.45
CA PHE A 366 10.11 3.49 -0.10
C PHE A 366 10.39 5.01 -0.14
N GLY A 367 11.55 5.42 -0.68
CA GLY A 367 11.96 6.83 -0.75
C GLY A 367 12.48 7.40 0.57
N ASN A 368 12.85 6.59 1.55
CA ASN A 368 13.46 7.04 2.80
C ASN A 368 14.67 6.17 3.19
N PRO A 369 15.90 6.60 2.86
CA PRO A 369 17.12 5.82 3.03
C PRO A 369 17.56 5.63 4.50
N ASN A 370 16.91 6.30 5.45
CA ASN A 370 17.25 6.20 6.87
C ASN A 370 16.52 5.07 7.60
N CYS A 371 15.53 4.45 6.95
CA CYS A 371 14.59 3.55 7.59
C CYS A 371 14.67 2.12 7.06
N ILE A 372 14.03 1.21 7.76
CA ILE A 372 13.68 -0.13 7.25
C ILE A 372 12.19 -0.38 7.45
N ARG A 373 11.57 -1.23 6.61
CA ARG A 373 10.20 -1.68 6.85
C ARG A 373 10.16 -3.07 7.44
N ILE A 374 9.35 -3.24 8.46
CA ILE A 374 9.04 -4.52 9.10
C ILE A 374 7.53 -4.71 9.11
N SER A 375 7.06 -5.84 8.58
CA SER A 375 5.66 -6.27 8.67
C SER A 375 5.44 -7.02 9.97
N TYR A 376 4.36 -6.68 10.70
CA TYR A 376 3.94 -7.44 11.88
C TYR A 376 2.70 -8.32 11.61
N ALA A 377 2.49 -8.67 10.35
CA ALA A 377 1.45 -9.64 9.96
C ALA A 377 1.91 -11.08 10.19
N THR A 378 2.16 -11.43 11.45
CA THR A 378 2.51 -12.78 11.94
C THR A 378 2.22 -12.88 13.44
N SER A 379 2.38 -14.07 14.05
CA SER A 379 2.07 -14.26 15.49
C SER A 379 2.98 -13.44 16.41
N GLU A 380 2.47 -13.10 17.61
CA GLU A 380 3.23 -12.37 18.63
C GLU A 380 4.50 -13.11 19.09
N ASP A 381 4.46 -14.46 19.11
CA ASP A 381 5.63 -15.29 19.43
C ASP A 381 6.74 -15.12 18.39
N ILE A 382 6.40 -15.14 17.10
CA ILE A 382 7.37 -14.92 16.02
C ILE A 382 7.93 -13.49 16.07
N LEU A 383 7.09 -12.49 16.33
CA LEU A 383 7.53 -11.10 16.47
C LEU A 383 8.48 -10.94 17.67
N THR A 384 8.16 -11.54 18.80
CA THR A 384 9.00 -11.51 20.01
C THR A 384 10.35 -12.15 19.76
N GLU A 385 10.39 -13.31 19.12
CA GLU A 385 11.65 -14.00 18.76
C GLU A 385 12.46 -13.18 17.75
N ALA A 386 11.83 -12.63 16.72
CA ALA A 386 12.51 -11.78 15.74
C ALA A 386 13.15 -10.56 16.39
N MET A 387 12.42 -9.86 17.26
CA MET A 387 12.93 -8.67 17.94
C MET A 387 14.02 -9.00 18.94
N LYS A 388 13.96 -10.16 19.62
CA LYS A 388 15.03 -10.67 20.46
C LYS A 388 16.32 -10.85 19.63
N ARG A 389 16.24 -11.56 18.49
CA ARG A 389 17.38 -11.77 17.58
C ARG A 389 17.96 -10.45 17.07
N ILE A 390 17.10 -9.50 16.69
CA ILE A 390 17.54 -8.16 16.26
C ILE A 390 18.29 -7.46 17.39
N LYS A 391 17.74 -7.44 18.63
CA LYS A 391 18.37 -6.82 19.78
C LYS A 391 19.74 -7.44 20.10
N GLU A 392 19.85 -8.76 20.08
CA GLU A 392 21.12 -9.49 20.29
C GLU A 392 22.16 -9.22 19.19
N ALA A 393 21.72 -9.03 17.94
CA ALA A 393 22.62 -8.70 16.84
C ALA A 393 23.14 -7.26 16.90
N LEU A 394 22.36 -6.35 17.48
CA LEU A 394 22.69 -4.92 17.62
C LEU A 394 23.43 -4.56 18.92
N SER A 395 23.67 -5.54 19.79
CA SER A 395 24.34 -5.38 21.11
C SER A 395 25.87 -5.46 21.02
#